data_4cd38d6eb5891ef147551c6b4134ac8e
#
_entry.id   4cd38d6eb5891ef147551c6b4134ac8e
#
_cell.length_a   1.000
_cell.length_b   1.000
_cell.length_c   1.000
_cell.angle_alpha   90.00
_cell.angle_beta   90.00
_cell.angle_gamma   90.00
#
_symmetry.space_group_name_H-M   'P 1'
#
loop_
_entity.id
_entity.type
_entity.pdbx_description
1 polymer ?
#
loop_
_entity_poly.entity_id
_entity_poly.type
_entity_poly.pdbx_seq_one_letter_code
_entity_poly.pdbx_strand_id
1 'polypeptide(L)'
;YNLHDKLYLDPRLGMKYHYSDNVALKLNAGLYHQFLTTANNQDENLRLVELWLGIPEDKPASLAQHIITGVEYMSPGNIFYRLEVYHKDFDNLLTLKQDNPNTVEGDDPDSTVLNDFWDTDGNSWGIEFLLKKSSGRFNGWVGYTYAETEYYTEPSGWHHPNFDRTHTLNVVGNFDLTPDLEISTAVTKSSGNPYT
;
A
#
# COMPACT_ATOMS: atom_id res chain seq x y z
N TYR A 1 4.54 -20.41 8.27
CA TYR A 1 5.59 -20.71 7.30
C TYR A 1 6.88 -20.99 8.06
N ASN A 2 7.64 -21.98 7.63
CA ASN A 2 8.95 -22.31 8.18
C ASN A 2 9.98 -21.97 7.10
N LEU A 3 10.73 -20.91 7.27
CA LEU A 3 11.82 -20.52 6.39
C LEU A 3 13.11 -20.57 7.22
N HIS A 4 14.11 -21.30 6.75
CA HIS A 4 15.42 -21.42 7.41
C HIS A 4 15.30 -21.83 8.90
N ASP A 5 14.49 -22.86 9.21
CA ASP A 5 14.25 -23.38 10.56
C ASP A 5 13.64 -22.37 11.56
N LYS A 6 13.20 -21.18 11.10
CA LYS A 6 12.47 -20.21 11.91
C LYS A 6 10.96 -20.33 11.66
N LEU A 7 10.16 -20.34 12.73
CA LEU A 7 8.70 -20.33 12.67
C LEU A 7 8.20 -18.89 12.68
N TYR A 8 7.49 -18.52 11.63
CA TYR A 8 6.82 -17.22 11.52
C TYR A 8 5.30 -17.39 11.67
N LEU A 9 4.70 -16.59 12.53
CA LEU A 9 3.27 -16.61 12.80
C LEU A 9 2.66 -15.28 12.37
N ASP A 10 1.59 -15.36 11.57
CA ASP A 10 0.84 -14.21 11.06
C ASP A 10 -0.58 -14.19 11.66
N PRO A 11 -0.75 -13.88 12.95
CA PRO A 11 -2.07 -13.75 13.55
C PRO A 11 -2.82 -12.58 12.90
N ARG A 12 -4.11 -12.79 12.64
CA ARG A 12 -5.01 -11.77 12.07
C ARG A 12 -6.32 -11.80 12.81
N LEU A 13 -6.83 -10.60 13.10
CA LEU A 13 -8.15 -10.40 13.73
C LEU A 13 -8.99 -9.52 12.81
N GLY A 14 -10.21 -9.96 12.50
CA GLY A 14 -11.20 -9.14 11.81
C GLY A 14 -12.50 -9.15 12.63
N MET A 15 -13.05 -7.97 12.88
CA MET A 15 -14.31 -7.79 13.57
C MET A 15 -15.20 -6.83 12.79
N LYS A 16 -16.48 -7.19 12.64
CA LYS A 16 -17.51 -6.30 12.11
C LYS A 16 -18.69 -6.32 13.08
N TYR A 17 -19.02 -5.17 13.64
CA TYR A 17 -20.13 -4.99 14.56
C TYR A 17 -21.26 -4.20 13.90
N HIS A 18 -22.43 -4.79 13.75
CA HIS A 18 -23.62 -4.12 13.22
C HIS A 18 -24.28 -3.34 14.36
N TYR A 19 -24.03 -2.02 14.38
CA TYR A 19 -24.61 -1.11 15.36
C TYR A 19 -26.11 -0.92 15.10
N SER A 20 -26.51 -0.90 13.83
CA SER A 20 -27.90 -0.87 13.37
C SER A 20 -28.04 -1.56 12.02
N ASP A 21 -29.25 -1.63 11.46
CA ASP A 21 -29.50 -2.20 10.13
C ASP A 21 -28.70 -1.48 9.01
N ASN A 22 -28.35 -0.23 9.24
CA ASN A 22 -27.69 0.62 8.23
C ASN A 22 -26.25 0.99 8.59
N VAL A 23 -25.79 0.73 9.82
CA VAL A 23 -24.47 1.14 10.29
C VAL A 23 -23.69 -0.07 10.81
N ALA A 24 -22.47 -0.22 10.31
CA ALA A 24 -21.52 -1.21 10.82
C ALA A 24 -20.17 -0.57 11.16
N LEU A 25 -19.56 -1.02 12.24
CA LEU A 25 -18.20 -0.68 12.66
C LEU A 25 -17.27 -1.84 12.30
N LYS A 26 -16.05 -1.52 11.87
CA LYS A 26 -15.05 -2.50 11.46
C LYS A 26 -13.75 -2.27 12.22
N LEU A 27 -13.10 -3.37 12.57
CA LEU A 27 -11.73 -3.39 13.08
C LEU A 27 -11.01 -4.57 12.47
N ASN A 28 -9.82 -4.32 11.90
CA ASN A 28 -8.92 -5.35 11.42
C ASN A 28 -7.52 -5.07 11.99
N ALA A 29 -6.86 -6.10 12.45
CA ALA A 29 -5.47 -6.02 12.89
C ALA A 29 -4.75 -7.32 12.50
N GLY A 30 -3.46 -7.23 12.20
CA GLY A 30 -2.70 -8.41 11.83
C GLY A 30 -1.21 -8.16 11.64
N LEU A 31 -0.47 -9.27 11.74
CA LEU A 31 0.93 -9.36 11.38
C LEU A 31 1.08 -10.06 10.03
N TYR A 32 2.04 -9.60 9.23
CA TYR A 32 2.26 -10.10 7.87
C TYR A 32 3.76 -10.17 7.60
N HIS A 33 4.29 -11.39 7.47
CA HIS A 33 5.68 -11.59 7.06
C HIS A 33 5.80 -11.72 5.55
N GLN A 34 6.83 -11.10 4.99
CA GLN A 34 7.18 -11.21 3.58
C GLN A 34 8.60 -11.78 3.46
N PHE A 35 8.77 -12.77 2.56
CA PHE A 35 10.02 -13.50 2.35
C PHE A 35 10.67 -13.20 0.99
N LEU A 36 10.08 -12.27 0.24
CA LEU A 36 10.56 -11.83 -1.06
C LEU A 36 10.68 -10.32 -1.06
N THR A 37 11.70 -9.80 -1.69
CA THR A 37 11.85 -8.38 -2.01
C THR A 37 12.03 -8.18 -3.50
N THR A 38 11.95 -6.96 -3.99
CA THR A 38 12.20 -6.61 -5.39
C THR A 38 13.47 -5.78 -5.51
N ALA A 39 14.33 -6.13 -6.46
CA ALA A 39 15.48 -5.33 -6.84
C ALA A 39 15.05 -4.23 -7.81
N ASN A 40 14.17 -3.33 -7.37
CA ASN A 40 13.72 -2.21 -8.17
C ASN A 40 14.30 -0.91 -7.63
N ASN A 41 14.92 -0.14 -8.51
CA ASN A 41 15.25 1.25 -8.21
C ASN A 41 13.93 2.04 -8.08
N GLN A 42 13.74 2.75 -6.97
CA GLN A 42 12.53 3.54 -6.72
C GLN A 42 12.37 4.70 -7.72
N ASP A 43 13.46 5.11 -8.40
CA ASP A 43 13.48 6.26 -9.33
C ASP A 43 13.08 5.91 -10.76
N GLU A 44 12.92 4.64 -11.13
CA GLU A 44 12.61 4.27 -12.49
C GLU A 44 11.11 4.37 -12.80
N ASN A 45 10.77 5.36 -13.61
CA ASN A 45 9.40 5.55 -14.14
C ASN A 45 9.00 4.47 -15.18
N LEU A 46 9.92 3.64 -15.63
CA LEU A 46 9.71 2.57 -16.61
C LEU A 46 10.19 1.24 -16.03
N ARG A 47 9.26 0.49 -15.44
CA ARG A 47 9.50 -0.89 -14.98
C ARG A 47 9.29 -1.86 -16.12
N LEU A 48 10.36 -2.20 -16.83
CA LEU A 48 10.32 -3.21 -17.91
C LEU A 48 10.40 -4.64 -17.35
N VAL A 49 11.08 -4.85 -16.24
CA VAL A 49 11.24 -6.16 -15.59
C VAL A 49 11.30 -5.96 -14.08
N GLU A 50 10.55 -6.76 -13.32
CA GLU A 50 10.67 -6.82 -11.86
C GLU A 50 11.46 -8.08 -11.49
N LEU A 51 12.62 -7.88 -10.88
CA LEU A 51 13.42 -8.99 -10.32
C LEU A 51 13.00 -9.23 -8.87
N TRP A 52 12.45 -10.40 -8.61
CA TRP A 52 12.10 -10.84 -7.26
C TRP A 52 13.24 -11.63 -6.65
N LEU A 53 13.66 -11.27 -5.45
CA LEU A 53 14.72 -11.89 -4.68
C LEU A 53 14.17 -12.47 -3.39
N GLY A 54 14.63 -13.65 -3.01
CA GLY A 54 14.39 -14.22 -1.68
C GLY A 54 15.16 -13.44 -0.62
N ILE A 55 14.54 -13.18 0.53
CA ILE A 55 15.25 -12.62 1.68
C ILE A 55 16.26 -13.68 2.17
N PRO A 56 17.54 -13.33 2.40
CA PRO A 56 18.59 -14.26 2.79
C PRO A 56 18.34 -14.89 4.16
N GLU A 57 19.02 -16.01 4.39
CA GLU A 57 18.93 -16.77 5.66
C GLU A 57 19.46 -16.00 6.87
N ASP A 58 20.43 -15.13 6.67
CA ASP A 58 21.05 -14.30 7.70
C ASP A 58 20.23 -13.06 8.08
N LYS A 59 19.22 -12.70 7.25
CA LYS A 59 18.32 -11.59 7.51
C LYS A 59 16.95 -12.03 8.02
N PRO A 60 16.30 -11.24 8.89
CA PRO A 60 14.92 -11.50 9.27
C PRO A 60 13.98 -11.28 8.08
N ALA A 61 12.84 -11.98 8.09
CA ALA A 61 11.76 -11.68 7.14
C ALA A 61 11.23 -10.25 7.39
N SER A 62 10.85 -9.56 6.31
CA SER A 62 10.17 -8.27 6.45
C SER A 62 8.83 -8.48 7.17
N LEU A 63 8.49 -7.59 8.09
CA LEU A 63 7.27 -7.63 8.87
C LEU A 63 6.45 -6.37 8.64
N ALA A 64 5.15 -6.54 8.39
CA ALA A 64 4.19 -5.45 8.41
C ALA A 64 3.14 -5.69 9.50
N GLN A 65 2.92 -4.71 10.35
CA GLN A 65 1.89 -4.69 11.40
C GLN A 65 0.80 -3.73 10.95
N HIS A 66 -0.45 -4.21 10.88
CA HIS A 66 -1.56 -3.40 10.37
C HIS A 66 -2.65 -3.27 11.44
N ILE A 67 -3.19 -2.07 11.58
CA ILE A 67 -4.45 -1.80 12.26
C ILE A 67 -5.32 -0.91 11.36
N ILE A 68 -6.57 -1.31 11.15
CA ILE A 68 -7.54 -0.61 10.30
C ILE A 68 -8.86 -0.56 11.05
N THR A 69 -9.42 0.61 11.21
CA THR A 69 -10.76 0.80 11.78
C THR A 69 -11.63 1.61 10.84
N GLY A 70 -12.92 1.39 10.87
CA GLY A 70 -13.80 2.10 9.96
C GLY A 70 -15.28 1.98 10.30
N VAL A 71 -16.06 2.80 9.62
CA VAL A 71 -17.51 2.81 9.67
C VAL A 71 -18.09 2.65 8.27
N GLU A 72 -19.11 1.82 8.16
CA GLU A 72 -19.91 1.64 6.95
C GLU A 72 -21.33 2.13 7.23
N TYR A 73 -21.93 2.84 6.27
CA TYR A 73 -23.29 3.30 6.32
C TYR A 73 -23.99 3.05 4.98
N MET A 74 -25.18 2.44 5.05
CA MET A 74 -26.08 2.27 3.91
C MET A 74 -27.26 3.22 4.06
N SER A 75 -27.36 4.22 3.18
CA SER A 75 -28.49 5.16 3.23
C SER A 75 -29.77 4.52 2.70
N PRO A 76 -30.94 5.06 3.06
CA PRO A 76 -32.25 4.63 2.50
C PRO A 76 -32.32 4.70 0.98
N GLY A 77 -31.51 5.56 0.34
CA GLY A 77 -31.38 5.68 -1.12
C GLY A 77 -30.42 4.69 -1.79
N ASN A 78 -30.02 3.61 -1.08
CA ASN A 78 -29.06 2.61 -1.55
C ASN A 78 -27.69 3.19 -1.93
N ILE A 79 -27.28 4.24 -1.21
CA ILE A 79 -25.92 4.78 -1.33
C ILE A 79 -25.11 4.25 -0.17
N PHE A 80 -24.02 3.58 -0.49
CA PHE A 80 -23.06 3.04 0.47
C PHE A 80 -21.96 4.06 0.73
N TYR A 81 -21.65 4.28 1.99
CA TYR A 81 -20.55 5.10 2.49
C TYR A 81 -19.63 4.25 3.32
N ARG A 82 -18.33 4.46 3.19
CA ARG A 82 -17.30 3.86 4.04
C ARG A 82 -16.24 4.89 4.34
N LEU A 83 -15.89 5.01 5.60
CA LEU A 83 -14.74 5.77 6.08
C LEU A 83 -13.85 4.80 6.86
N GLU A 84 -12.58 4.72 6.50
CA GLU A 84 -11.58 3.89 7.17
C GLU A 84 -10.36 4.74 7.52
N VAL A 85 -9.76 4.45 8.67
CA VAL A 85 -8.47 4.99 9.10
C VAL A 85 -7.56 3.80 9.35
N TYR A 86 -6.33 3.89 8.88
CA TYR A 86 -5.36 2.83 9.07
C TYR A 86 -4.02 3.37 9.55
N HIS A 87 -3.29 2.49 10.23
CA HIS A 87 -1.89 2.64 10.54
C HIS A 87 -1.18 1.32 10.26
N LYS A 88 0.04 1.43 9.70
CA LYS A 88 0.90 0.29 9.36
C LYS A 88 2.30 0.62 9.78
N ASP A 89 2.95 -0.30 10.50
CA ASP A 89 4.38 -0.26 10.79
C ASP A 89 5.08 -1.34 9.97
N PHE A 90 6.27 -1.03 9.50
CA PHE A 90 7.09 -1.91 8.69
C PHE A 90 8.46 -2.06 9.34
N ASP A 91 8.88 -3.30 9.57
CA ASP A 91 10.18 -3.65 10.12
C ASP A 91 10.95 -4.53 9.10
N ASN A 92 12.25 -4.35 9.04
CA ASN A 92 13.16 -5.17 8.22
C ASN A 92 12.80 -5.19 6.72
N LEU A 93 12.34 -4.08 6.16
CA LEU A 93 12.23 -3.94 4.72
C LEU A 93 13.63 -3.90 4.09
N LEU A 94 13.78 -4.45 2.89
CA LEU A 94 15.01 -4.35 2.11
C LEU A 94 14.77 -3.36 0.97
N THR A 95 15.46 -2.21 1.03
CA THR A 95 15.39 -1.17 0.02
C THR A 95 16.70 -1.14 -0.76
N LEU A 96 16.64 -1.18 -2.09
CA LEU A 96 17.83 -1.15 -2.94
C LEU A 96 18.61 0.16 -2.72
N LYS A 97 19.91 0.05 -2.50
CA LYS A 97 20.82 1.20 -2.47
C LYS A 97 20.83 1.86 -3.84
N GLN A 98 20.61 3.17 -3.88
CA GLN A 98 20.85 3.91 -5.10
C GLN A 98 22.35 4.07 -5.28
N ASP A 99 22.90 3.37 -6.26
CA ASP A 99 24.31 3.54 -6.61
C ASP A 99 24.53 4.95 -7.12
N ASN A 100 25.42 5.67 -6.45
CA ASN A 100 26.01 6.87 -7.03
C ASN A 100 26.87 6.40 -8.23
N PRO A 101 26.51 6.72 -9.49
CA PRO A 101 27.25 6.25 -10.65
C PRO A 101 28.74 6.72 -10.68
N ASN A 102 29.15 7.53 -9.71
CA ASN A 102 30.53 7.97 -9.53
C ASN A 102 31.32 7.13 -8.53
N THR A 103 30.71 6.17 -7.84
CA THR A 103 31.41 5.20 -6.99
C THR A 103 31.50 3.87 -7.74
N VAL A 104 32.35 3.81 -8.73
CA VAL A 104 32.90 2.53 -9.24
C VAL A 104 33.91 2.06 -8.19
N GLU A 105 33.43 1.58 -7.05
CA GLU A 105 34.24 0.72 -6.19
C GLU A 105 34.37 -0.61 -6.91
N GLY A 106 35.64 -1.04 -7.06
CA GLY A 106 35.99 -2.18 -7.88
C GLY A 106 35.20 -3.41 -7.55
N ASP A 107 34.93 -4.20 -8.58
CA ASP A 107 34.36 -5.54 -8.51
C ASP A 107 35.04 -6.35 -7.39
N ASP A 108 34.47 -6.32 -6.19
CA ASP A 108 34.78 -7.32 -5.17
C ASP A 108 34.03 -8.59 -5.59
N PRO A 109 34.76 -9.63 -6.03
CA PRO A 109 34.14 -10.87 -6.49
C PRO A 109 33.31 -11.59 -5.40
N ASP A 110 33.38 -11.10 -4.15
CA ASP A 110 32.66 -11.65 -3.00
C ASP A 110 31.45 -10.78 -2.60
N SER A 111 31.15 -9.69 -3.33
CA SER A 111 29.94 -8.88 -3.12
C SER A 111 28.72 -9.67 -3.57
N THR A 112 27.92 -10.10 -2.62
CA THR A 112 26.59 -10.66 -2.91
C THR A 112 25.64 -9.53 -3.25
N VAL A 113 24.72 -9.73 -4.20
CA VAL A 113 23.64 -8.77 -4.61
C VAL A 113 22.90 -8.17 -3.40
N LEU A 114 23.06 -8.74 -2.22
CA LEU A 114 22.40 -8.35 -0.97
C LEU A 114 23.12 -7.24 -0.20
N ASN A 115 24.41 -6.99 -0.49
CA ASN A 115 25.12 -5.82 0.02
C ASN A 115 24.59 -4.52 -0.56
N ASP A 116 23.78 -4.62 -1.62
CA ASP A 116 23.15 -3.51 -2.31
C ASP A 116 21.80 -3.08 -1.70
N PHE A 117 21.43 -3.65 -0.56
CA PHE A 117 20.18 -3.28 0.13
C PHE A 117 20.46 -2.60 1.47
N TRP A 118 19.64 -1.57 1.76
CA TRP A 118 19.52 -1.00 3.09
C TRP A 118 18.48 -1.77 3.89
N ASP A 119 18.77 -2.03 5.16
CA ASP A 119 17.73 -2.39 6.13
C ASP A 119 16.91 -1.12 6.40
N THR A 120 15.61 -1.22 6.21
CA THR A 120 14.69 -0.07 6.20
C THR A 120 13.52 -0.39 7.12
N ASP A 121 13.22 0.51 8.02
CA ASP A 121 11.96 0.51 8.77
C ASP A 121 11.04 1.58 8.21
N GLY A 122 9.75 1.52 8.54
CA GLY A 122 8.84 2.53 8.04
C GLY A 122 7.49 2.51 8.70
N ASN A 123 6.71 3.53 8.41
CA ASN A 123 5.32 3.59 8.80
C ASN A 123 4.46 4.17 7.67
N SER A 124 3.18 3.84 7.70
CA SER A 124 2.21 4.44 6.80
C SER A 124 0.88 4.60 7.53
N TRP A 125 0.26 5.76 7.40
CA TRP A 125 -1.08 5.98 7.91
C TRP A 125 -1.94 6.69 6.86
N GLY A 126 -3.24 6.54 6.98
CA GLY A 126 -4.13 7.21 6.03
C GLY A 126 -5.59 7.13 6.42
N ILE A 127 -6.38 7.92 5.68
CA ILE A 127 -7.84 8.00 5.78
C ILE A 127 -8.39 7.71 4.39
N GLU A 128 -9.31 6.75 4.30
CA GLU A 128 -9.97 6.36 3.06
C GLU A 128 -11.47 6.63 3.15
N PHE A 129 -12.01 7.31 2.17
CA PHE A 129 -13.43 7.53 2.00
C PHE A 129 -13.91 6.89 0.71
N LEU A 130 -15.01 6.12 0.78
CA LEU A 130 -15.71 5.57 -0.37
C LEU A 130 -17.19 5.93 -0.32
N LEU A 131 -17.69 6.47 -1.42
CA LEU A 131 -19.11 6.63 -1.72
C LEU A 131 -19.43 5.78 -2.94
N LYS A 132 -20.45 4.90 -2.84
CA LYS A 132 -20.85 4.03 -3.95
C LYS A 132 -22.36 3.98 -4.07
N LYS A 133 -22.86 4.20 -5.29
CA LYS A 133 -24.25 3.98 -5.69
C LYS A 133 -24.30 2.87 -6.74
N SER A 134 -24.97 1.76 -6.45
CA SER A 134 -24.91 0.53 -7.28
C SER A 134 -26.10 0.36 -8.20
N SER A 135 -27.10 1.27 -8.17
CA SER A 135 -28.34 1.12 -8.94
C SER A 135 -28.93 2.46 -9.38
N GLY A 136 -29.82 2.40 -10.40
CA GLY A 136 -30.48 3.55 -11.00
C GLY A 136 -29.75 4.04 -12.26
N ARG A 137 -30.39 4.94 -13.00
CA ARG A 137 -29.85 5.50 -14.26
C ARG A 137 -28.45 6.12 -14.12
N PHE A 138 -28.12 6.60 -12.94
CA PHE A 138 -26.77 7.02 -12.58
C PHE A 138 -26.27 6.11 -11.47
N ASN A 139 -25.20 5.39 -11.72
CA ASN A 139 -24.52 4.55 -10.76
C ASN A 139 -22.99 4.76 -10.86
N GLY A 140 -22.24 4.34 -9.85
CA GLY A 140 -20.80 4.55 -9.83
C GLY A 140 -20.27 4.68 -8.41
N TRP A 141 -19.03 5.14 -8.30
CA TRP A 141 -18.38 5.35 -7.01
C TRP A 141 -17.34 6.47 -7.06
N VAL A 142 -17.11 7.06 -5.89
CA VAL A 142 -16.03 8.02 -5.62
C VAL A 142 -15.22 7.48 -4.46
N GLY A 143 -13.92 7.32 -4.66
CA GLY A 143 -12.96 6.97 -3.63
C GLY A 143 -11.93 8.08 -3.47
N TYR A 144 -11.69 8.49 -2.23
CA TYR A 144 -10.66 9.45 -1.90
C TYR A 144 -9.79 8.88 -0.79
N THR A 145 -8.47 8.98 -0.97
CA THR A 145 -7.46 8.56 0.01
C THR A 145 -6.56 9.74 0.32
N TYR A 146 -6.37 9.99 1.61
CA TYR A 146 -5.25 10.74 2.16
C TYR A 146 -4.33 9.73 2.83
N ALA A 147 -3.06 9.71 2.46
CA ALA A 147 -2.06 8.79 3.00
C ALA A 147 -0.70 9.46 3.10
N GLU A 148 0.06 9.06 4.09
CA GLU A 148 1.47 9.43 4.25
C GLU A 148 2.25 8.16 4.58
N THR A 149 3.41 8.01 3.93
CA THR A 149 4.35 6.93 4.17
C THR A 149 5.72 7.52 4.42
N GLU A 150 6.40 7.05 5.44
CA GLU A 150 7.77 7.43 5.77
C GLU A 150 8.62 6.18 5.95
N TYR A 151 9.82 6.21 5.42
CA TYR A 151 10.86 5.20 5.59
C TYR A 151 12.03 5.76 6.36
N TYR A 152 12.66 4.93 7.15
CA TYR A 152 13.91 5.23 7.85
C TYR A 152 15.02 4.34 7.30
N THR A 153 16.08 4.97 6.81
CA THR A 153 17.35 4.31 6.45
C THR A 153 18.49 5.02 7.17
N GLU A 154 19.51 4.28 7.61
CA GLU A 154 20.63 4.87 8.36
C GLU A 154 21.27 6.09 7.68
N PRO A 155 21.54 6.09 6.37
CA PRO A 155 22.22 7.25 5.76
C PRO A 155 21.31 8.46 5.57
N SER A 156 19.98 8.25 5.38
CA SER A 156 19.05 9.32 5.01
C SER A 156 18.13 9.77 6.15
N GLY A 157 18.05 8.98 7.24
CA GLY A 157 17.05 9.21 8.28
C GLY A 157 15.62 8.97 7.78
N TRP A 158 14.64 9.63 8.39
CA TRP A 158 13.24 9.59 7.95
C TRP A 158 13.04 10.36 6.64
N HIS A 159 12.41 9.73 5.66
CA HIS A 159 12.12 10.33 4.36
C HIS A 159 10.88 9.71 3.74
N HIS A 160 10.23 10.45 2.84
CA HIS A 160 9.11 9.93 2.05
C HIS A 160 9.65 9.14 0.84
N PRO A 161 9.22 7.89 0.63
CA PRO A 161 9.61 7.14 -0.56
C PRO A 161 9.00 7.75 -1.83
N ASN A 162 9.65 7.60 -2.96
CA ASN A 162 9.26 8.23 -4.23
C ASN A 162 7.86 7.84 -4.74
N PHE A 163 7.29 6.76 -4.23
CA PHE A 163 5.94 6.32 -4.57
C PHE A 163 4.86 6.90 -3.63
N ASP A 164 5.24 7.62 -2.56
CA ASP A 164 4.28 8.22 -1.64
C ASP A 164 3.39 9.24 -2.36
N ARG A 165 2.08 9.08 -2.22
CA ARG A 165 1.08 9.96 -2.83
C ARG A 165 0.08 10.37 -1.78
N THR A 166 0.26 11.56 -1.26
CA THR A 166 -0.55 12.09 -0.16
C THR A 166 -2.05 12.13 -0.50
N HIS A 167 -2.41 12.44 -1.74
CA HIS A 167 -3.81 12.52 -2.16
C HIS A 167 -4.06 11.66 -3.39
N THR A 168 -5.09 10.83 -3.33
CA THR A 168 -5.59 10.08 -4.49
C THR A 168 -7.10 10.14 -4.56
N LEU A 169 -7.62 10.57 -5.70
CA LEU A 169 -9.05 10.63 -6.01
C LEU A 169 -9.34 9.71 -7.20
N ASN A 170 -10.29 8.80 -7.02
CA ASN A 170 -10.80 7.94 -8.08
C ASN A 170 -12.30 8.16 -8.22
N VAL A 171 -12.78 8.36 -9.44
CA VAL A 171 -14.19 8.55 -9.75
C VAL A 171 -14.53 7.61 -10.90
N VAL A 172 -15.56 6.79 -10.72
CA VAL A 172 -16.15 5.98 -11.78
C VAL A 172 -17.65 6.26 -11.80
N GLY A 173 -18.16 6.58 -12.97
CA GLY A 173 -19.57 6.87 -13.16
C GLY A 173 -20.10 6.22 -14.43
N ASN A 174 -21.32 5.66 -14.33
CA ASN A 174 -22.07 5.14 -15.45
C ASN A 174 -23.42 5.84 -15.49
N PHE A 175 -23.86 6.17 -16.68
CA PHE A 175 -25.14 6.81 -16.94
C PHE A 175 -25.88 6.15 -18.09
N ASP A 176 -27.06 5.60 -17.80
CA ASP A 176 -27.95 5.02 -18.80
C ASP A 176 -28.66 6.17 -19.53
N LEU A 177 -28.16 6.51 -20.72
CA LEU A 177 -28.74 7.58 -21.54
C LEU A 177 -30.11 7.13 -22.10
N THR A 178 -30.16 5.90 -22.61
CA THR A 178 -31.38 5.19 -23.06
C THR A 178 -31.34 3.75 -22.54
N PRO A 179 -32.44 2.94 -22.69
CA PRO A 179 -32.39 1.52 -22.33
C PRO A 179 -31.29 0.71 -23.05
N ASP A 180 -30.84 1.19 -24.23
CA ASP A 180 -29.88 0.50 -25.08
C ASP A 180 -28.51 1.21 -25.15
N LEU A 181 -28.33 2.36 -24.44
CA LEU A 181 -27.11 3.13 -24.49
C LEU A 181 -26.68 3.60 -23.09
N GLU A 182 -25.51 3.11 -22.65
CA GLU A 182 -24.82 3.52 -21.44
C GLU A 182 -23.56 4.33 -21.78
N ILE A 183 -23.29 5.36 -21.00
CA ILE A 183 -22.05 6.13 -21.03
C ILE A 183 -21.31 5.91 -19.72
N SER A 184 -20.05 5.45 -19.83
CA SER A 184 -19.17 5.22 -18.67
C SER A 184 -18.00 6.17 -18.69
N THR A 185 -17.56 6.61 -17.51
CA THR A 185 -16.37 7.43 -17.33
C THR A 185 -15.57 6.97 -16.12
N ALA A 186 -14.25 7.06 -16.22
CA ALA A 186 -13.34 6.84 -15.11
C ALA A 186 -12.27 7.93 -15.09
N VAL A 187 -12.05 8.51 -13.92
CA VAL A 187 -11.05 9.56 -13.69
C VAL A 187 -10.24 9.20 -12.45
N THR A 188 -8.92 9.22 -12.58
CA THR A 188 -7.99 9.12 -11.46
C THR A 188 -7.13 10.37 -11.40
N LYS A 189 -7.00 10.96 -10.22
CA LYS A 189 -6.10 12.08 -9.93
C LYS A 189 -5.33 11.79 -8.66
N SER A 190 -4.01 11.94 -8.71
CA SER A 190 -3.12 11.82 -7.55
C SER A 190 -2.27 13.07 -7.40
N SER A 191 -1.77 13.32 -6.18
CA SER A 191 -0.67 14.26 -5.94
C SER A 191 0.59 13.79 -6.70
N GLY A 192 1.52 14.71 -6.94
CA GLY A 192 2.85 14.38 -7.46
C GLY A 192 3.64 13.48 -6.48
N ASN A 193 4.71 12.88 -6.98
CA ASN A 193 5.66 12.16 -6.15
C ASN A 193 6.50 13.18 -5.37
N PRO A 194 6.95 12.85 -4.12
CA PRO A 194 7.93 13.67 -3.44
C PRO A 194 9.23 13.71 -4.24
N TYR A 195 9.87 14.87 -4.25
CA TYR A 195 11.22 15.03 -4.77
C TYR A 195 12.15 15.14 -3.56
N THR A 196 13.11 14.26 -3.49
CA THR A 196 14.24 14.31 -2.54
C THR A 196 15.52 14.71 -3.27
#